data_b559895843b2857c58caa106091ba68b
#
_entry.id   b559895843b2857c58caa106091ba68b
#
_cell.length_a   1.000
_cell.length_b   1.000
_cell.length_c   1.000
_cell.angle_alpha   90.00
_cell.angle_beta   90.00
_cell.angle_gamma   90.00
#
_symmetry.space_group_name_H-M   'P 1'
#
loop_
_entity.id
_entity.type
_entity.pdbx_description
1 polymer ?
#
loop_
_entity_poly.entity_id
_entity_poly.type
_entity_poly.pdbx_seq_one_letter_code
_entity_poly.pdbx_strand_id
1 'polypeptide(L)'
;MEHLQLLPHQTVLVLNASYEPINFTNWKRAVVLLLKEKAQVLSSRVIRLIDYVKIPLNRIMIQKPTRTLIYQRDDHTCQYCGSQKRLTVDHVIPRSRGGQDTWENMVVACSPCNVKKGNTLLEQTGMKLKRVPKAMENKITLKLNKSNVTEWKSYIY
;
A
#
# COMPACT_ATOMS: atom_id res chain seq x y z
N MET A 1 -14.80 7.54 -33.94
CA MET A 1 -14.82 6.73 -32.70
C MET A 1 -13.44 6.14 -32.54
N GLU A 2 -12.63 6.72 -31.65
CA GLU A 2 -11.34 6.13 -31.31
C GLU A 2 -11.56 4.77 -30.70
N HIS A 3 -11.00 3.75 -31.30
CA HIS A 3 -11.03 2.39 -30.76
C HIS A 3 -10.20 2.37 -29.47
N LEU A 4 -10.84 2.47 -28.32
CA LEU A 4 -10.23 2.26 -27.02
C LEU A 4 -9.71 0.82 -26.94
N GLN A 5 -8.41 0.64 -27.15
CA GLN A 5 -7.75 -0.66 -27.10
C GLN A 5 -6.83 -0.76 -25.88
N LEU A 6 -6.82 -1.91 -25.24
CA LEU A 6 -5.87 -2.20 -24.17
C LEU A 6 -4.45 -2.32 -24.73
N LEU A 7 -3.49 -1.73 -24.05
CA LEU A 7 -2.07 -1.88 -24.39
C LEU A 7 -1.56 -3.27 -24.00
N PRO A 8 -0.97 -4.05 -24.93
CA PRO A 8 -0.41 -5.36 -24.63
C PRO A 8 0.72 -5.26 -23.60
N HIS A 9 0.94 -6.36 -22.87
CA HIS A 9 1.99 -6.50 -21.85
C HIS A 9 1.97 -5.49 -20.69
N GLN A 10 0.90 -4.71 -20.57
CA GLN A 10 0.73 -3.70 -19.52
C GLN A 10 -0.11 -4.21 -18.34
N THR A 11 0.11 -3.60 -17.18
CA THR A 11 -0.79 -3.75 -16.04
C THR A 11 -2.04 -2.89 -16.28
N VAL A 12 -3.20 -3.48 -16.04
CA VAL A 12 -4.51 -2.85 -16.23
C VAL A 12 -5.17 -2.67 -14.86
N LEU A 13 -5.67 -1.46 -14.59
CA LEU A 13 -6.49 -1.16 -13.43
C LEU A 13 -7.91 -1.70 -13.67
N VAL A 14 -8.45 -2.38 -12.68
CA VAL A 14 -9.82 -2.88 -12.68
C VAL A 14 -10.65 -2.04 -11.71
N LEU A 15 -11.69 -1.42 -12.23
CA LEU A 15 -12.68 -0.71 -11.44
C LEU A 15 -13.92 -1.58 -11.24
N ASN A 16 -14.60 -1.37 -10.13
CA ASN A 16 -15.93 -1.90 -9.89
C ASN A 16 -16.97 -1.18 -10.77
N ALA A 17 -18.19 -1.67 -10.84
CA ALA A 17 -19.30 -0.98 -11.50
C ALA A 17 -19.53 0.45 -10.93
N SER A 18 -19.21 0.67 -9.66
CA SER A 18 -19.22 1.97 -8.95
C SER A 18 -18.03 2.88 -9.24
N TYR A 19 -17.13 2.53 -10.16
CA TYR A 19 -15.88 3.23 -10.47
C TYR A 19 -14.80 3.17 -9.39
N GLU A 20 -15.00 2.44 -8.31
CA GLU A 20 -14.00 2.23 -7.28
C GLU A 20 -12.88 1.30 -7.77
N PRO A 21 -11.61 1.65 -7.57
CA PRO A 21 -10.49 0.78 -7.92
C PRO A 21 -10.48 -0.45 -7.01
N ILE A 22 -10.54 -1.64 -7.61
CA ILE A 22 -10.67 -2.90 -6.87
C ILE A 22 -9.52 -3.88 -7.06
N ASN A 23 -8.80 -3.77 -8.17
CA ASN A 23 -7.68 -4.68 -8.45
C ASN A 23 -6.78 -4.16 -9.57
N PHE A 24 -5.62 -4.78 -9.69
CA PHE A 24 -4.76 -4.72 -10.85
C PHE A 24 -4.65 -6.10 -11.49
N THR A 25 -4.70 -6.14 -12.81
CA THR A 25 -4.57 -7.39 -13.56
C THR A 25 -3.60 -7.24 -14.71
N ASN A 26 -3.16 -8.34 -15.29
CA ASN A 26 -2.43 -8.31 -16.55
C ASN A 26 -3.39 -8.14 -17.73
N TRP A 27 -2.87 -7.67 -18.85
CA TRP A 27 -3.66 -7.44 -20.05
C TRP A 27 -4.39 -8.69 -20.56
N LYS A 28 -3.77 -9.89 -20.50
CA LYS A 28 -4.42 -11.15 -20.94
C LYS A 28 -5.70 -11.44 -20.18
N ARG A 29 -5.66 -11.28 -18.85
CA ARG A 29 -6.84 -11.48 -18.01
C ARG A 29 -7.89 -10.37 -18.22
N ALA A 30 -7.47 -9.14 -18.48
CA ALA A 30 -8.37 -8.05 -18.84
C ALA A 30 -9.11 -8.38 -20.14
N VAL A 31 -8.41 -8.84 -21.18
CA VAL A 31 -9.02 -9.28 -22.45
C VAL A 31 -10.04 -10.40 -22.23
N VAL A 32 -9.74 -11.38 -21.40
CA VAL A 32 -10.70 -12.46 -21.06
C VAL A 32 -11.97 -11.90 -20.42
N LEU A 33 -11.88 -10.88 -19.55
CA LEU A 33 -13.05 -10.24 -18.95
C LEU A 33 -13.89 -9.49 -20.00
N LEU A 34 -13.24 -8.84 -20.96
CA LEU A 34 -13.91 -8.15 -22.08
C LEU A 34 -14.61 -9.13 -23.01
N LEU A 35 -13.92 -10.21 -23.42
CA LEU A 35 -14.50 -11.24 -24.29
C LEU A 35 -15.70 -11.97 -23.64
N LYS A 36 -15.74 -12.05 -22.31
CA LYS A 36 -16.87 -12.59 -21.56
C LYS A 36 -17.95 -11.56 -21.26
N GLU A 37 -17.87 -10.36 -21.82
CA GLU A 37 -18.79 -9.26 -21.59
C GLU A 37 -18.97 -8.89 -20.11
N LYS A 38 -17.94 -9.16 -19.26
CA LYS A 38 -17.95 -8.85 -17.81
C LYS A 38 -17.32 -7.51 -17.47
N ALA A 39 -16.69 -6.87 -18.44
CA ALA A 39 -16.05 -5.57 -18.28
C ALA A 39 -16.15 -4.76 -19.58
N GLN A 40 -15.96 -3.46 -19.45
CA GLN A 40 -15.81 -2.52 -20.57
C GLN A 40 -14.48 -1.78 -20.47
N VAL A 41 -13.89 -1.37 -21.59
CA VAL A 41 -12.69 -0.56 -21.65
C VAL A 41 -13.06 0.90 -21.36
N LEU A 42 -12.35 1.53 -20.42
CA LEU A 42 -12.44 2.97 -20.16
C LEU A 42 -11.24 3.73 -20.75
N SER A 43 -10.06 3.12 -20.71
CA SER A 43 -8.84 3.64 -21.34
C SER A 43 -7.89 2.50 -21.68
N SER A 44 -6.74 2.82 -22.26
CA SER A 44 -5.74 1.83 -22.66
C SER A 44 -5.24 0.94 -21.52
N ARG A 45 -5.41 1.37 -20.28
CA ARG A 45 -4.94 0.67 -19.06
C ARG A 45 -5.97 0.61 -17.94
N VAL A 46 -7.25 0.84 -18.26
CA VAL A 46 -8.35 0.81 -17.29
C VAL A 46 -9.55 0.08 -17.87
N ILE A 47 -10.06 -0.89 -17.12
CA ILE A 47 -11.33 -1.55 -17.39
C ILE A 47 -12.28 -1.38 -16.20
N ARG A 48 -13.58 -1.34 -16.46
CA ARG A 48 -14.63 -1.31 -15.44
C ARG A 48 -15.48 -2.58 -15.55
N LEU A 49 -15.78 -3.21 -14.43
CA LEU A 49 -16.73 -4.31 -14.38
C LEU A 49 -18.15 -3.80 -14.69
N ILE A 50 -18.93 -4.62 -15.37
CA ILE A 50 -20.35 -4.31 -15.66
C ILE A 50 -21.16 -4.52 -14.41
N ASP A 51 -20.96 -5.66 -13.74
CA ASP A 51 -21.66 -5.99 -12.50
C ASP A 51 -20.88 -5.54 -11.28
N TYR A 52 -21.61 -5.07 -10.25
CA TYR A 52 -20.99 -4.72 -8.97
C TYR A 52 -20.51 -5.97 -8.24
N VAL A 53 -19.25 -5.95 -7.82
CA VAL A 53 -18.65 -7.02 -7.04
C VAL A 53 -18.39 -6.53 -5.63
N LYS A 54 -19.05 -7.17 -4.64
CA LYS A 54 -18.73 -6.92 -3.23
C LYS A 54 -17.39 -7.55 -2.90
N ILE A 55 -16.39 -6.70 -2.63
CA ILE A 55 -15.07 -7.18 -2.25
C ILE A 55 -14.97 -7.21 -0.74
N PRO A 56 -14.63 -8.36 -0.15
CA PRO A 56 -14.40 -8.45 1.28
C PRO A 56 -13.28 -7.51 1.71
N LEU A 57 -13.51 -6.72 2.77
CA LEU A 57 -12.54 -5.74 3.29
C LEU A 57 -11.16 -6.36 3.55
N ASN A 58 -11.09 -7.63 3.96
CA ASN A 58 -9.83 -8.35 4.17
C ASN A 58 -8.97 -8.51 2.91
N ARG A 59 -9.56 -8.41 1.70
CA ARG A 59 -8.79 -8.43 0.43
C ARG A 59 -8.23 -7.07 0.05
N ILE A 60 -8.90 -6.01 0.49
CA ILE A 60 -8.53 -4.63 0.16
C ILE A 60 -7.58 -4.07 1.22
N MET A 61 -7.88 -4.33 2.49
CA MET A 61 -7.09 -3.79 3.60
C MET A 61 -5.84 -4.62 3.88
N ILE A 62 -4.77 -3.93 4.20
CA ILE A 62 -3.54 -4.54 4.69
C ILE A 62 -3.73 -4.80 6.19
N GLN A 63 -4.16 -6.01 6.57
CA GLN A 63 -4.53 -6.33 7.95
C GLN A 63 -3.33 -6.36 8.90
N LYS A 64 -2.19 -6.91 8.47
CA LYS A 64 -1.00 -7.04 9.31
C LYS A 64 0.20 -6.33 8.70
N PRO A 65 0.99 -5.63 9.51
CA PRO A 65 2.22 -5.03 9.05
C PRO A 65 3.24 -6.13 8.68
N THR A 66 3.84 -6.03 7.52
CA THR A 66 5.02 -6.81 7.16
C THR A 66 6.23 -5.88 7.13
N ARG A 67 7.43 -6.43 7.32
CA ARG A 67 8.66 -5.64 7.26
C ARG A 67 8.72 -4.77 6.00
N THR A 68 8.47 -5.35 4.84
CA THR A 68 8.47 -4.63 3.55
C THR A 68 7.49 -3.47 3.52
N LEU A 69 6.28 -3.68 4.03
CA LEU A 69 5.25 -2.64 4.04
C LEU A 69 5.56 -1.52 5.04
N ILE A 70 6.17 -1.85 6.20
CA ILE A 70 6.63 -0.83 7.16
C ILE A 70 7.72 0.02 6.54
N TYR A 71 8.69 -0.60 5.83
CA TYR A 71 9.72 0.15 5.09
C TYR A 71 9.12 1.06 4.02
N GLN A 72 8.10 0.59 3.30
CA GLN A 72 7.41 1.41 2.30
C GLN A 72 6.64 2.57 2.93
N ARG A 73 5.92 2.34 4.04
CA ARG A 73 5.17 3.38 4.75
C ARG A 73 6.09 4.49 5.27
N ASP A 74 7.25 4.12 5.79
CA ASP A 74 8.20 5.02 6.41
C ASP A 74 9.25 5.56 5.43
N ASP A 75 9.05 5.37 4.12
CA ASP A 75 9.90 5.86 3.02
C ASP A 75 11.37 5.43 3.20
N HIS A 76 11.60 4.18 3.66
CA HIS A 76 12.94 3.66 3.95
C HIS A 76 13.77 4.62 4.81
N THR A 77 13.15 5.23 5.82
CA THR A 77 13.76 6.29 6.64
C THR A 77 13.50 6.00 8.12
N CYS A 78 14.56 6.11 8.93
CA CYS A 78 14.46 5.99 10.38
C CYS A 78 13.48 7.02 10.96
N GLN A 79 12.46 6.57 11.66
CA GLN A 79 11.43 7.46 12.23
C GLN A 79 11.91 8.20 13.48
N TYR A 80 13.09 7.89 14.01
CA TYR A 80 13.71 8.63 15.11
C TYR A 80 14.65 9.74 14.64
N CYS A 81 15.63 9.43 13.77
CA CYS A 81 16.67 10.39 13.38
C CYS A 81 16.66 10.79 11.90
N GLY A 82 15.91 10.10 11.04
CA GLY A 82 15.86 10.37 9.60
C GLY A 82 16.96 9.69 8.77
N SER A 83 17.82 8.86 9.35
CA SER A 83 18.82 8.11 8.60
C SER A 83 18.19 7.08 7.67
N GLN A 84 18.78 6.89 6.48
CA GLN A 84 18.42 5.84 5.53
C GLN A 84 19.40 4.66 5.52
N LYS A 85 20.36 4.65 6.45
CA LYS A 85 21.41 3.63 6.52
C LYS A 85 21.14 2.65 7.66
N ARG A 86 21.50 1.37 7.43
CA ARG A 86 21.41 0.27 8.41
C ARG A 86 20.02 0.18 9.07
N LEU A 87 19.00 0.15 8.24
CA LEU A 87 17.61 0.16 8.68
C LEU A 87 17.15 -1.21 9.17
N THR A 88 16.33 -1.19 10.20
CA THR A 88 15.62 -2.32 10.81
C THR A 88 14.20 -1.90 11.15
N VAL A 89 13.38 -2.82 11.65
CA VAL A 89 12.06 -2.52 12.21
C VAL A 89 12.17 -2.56 13.73
N ASP A 90 11.60 -1.57 14.38
CA ASP A 90 11.52 -1.45 15.84
C ASP A 90 10.07 -1.38 16.29
N HIS A 91 9.84 -1.82 17.54
CA HIS A 91 8.57 -1.68 18.24
C HIS A 91 8.60 -0.42 19.12
N VAL A 92 7.70 0.52 18.89
CA VAL A 92 7.59 1.76 19.70
C VAL A 92 7.39 1.39 21.17
N ILE A 93 6.41 0.53 21.46
CA ILE A 93 6.27 -0.16 22.75
C ILE A 93 6.97 -1.52 22.61
N PRO A 94 8.03 -1.80 23.37
CA PRO A 94 8.76 -3.06 23.28
C PRO A 94 7.86 -4.28 23.52
N ARG A 95 8.15 -5.39 22.83
CA ARG A 95 7.40 -6.66 23.04
C ARG A 95 7.46 -7.12 24.51
N SER A 96 8.60 -6.95 25.19
CA SER A 96 8.77 -7.25 26.60
C SER A 96 7.87 -6.42 27.54
N ARG A 97 7.26 -5.34 27.02
CA ARG A 97 6.32 -4.47 27.72
C ARG A 97 4.91 -4.52 27.14
N GLY A 98 4.57 -5.62 26.45
CA GLY A 98 3.23 -5.85 25.88
C GLY A 98 3.00 -5.25 24.49
N GLY A 99 4.04 -4.71 23.85
CA GLY A 99 3.94 -4.19 22.48
C GLY A 99 3.63 -5.28 21.47
N GLN A 100 2.64 -5.04 20.60
CA GLN A 100 2.17 -6.00 19.61
C GLN A 100 2.64 -5.61 18.19
N ASP A 101 2.56 -6.56 17.26
CA ASP A 101 2.89 -6.38 15.85
C ASP A 101 1.73 -5.67 15.12
N THR A 102 1.53 -4.40 15.43
CA THR A 102 0.50 -3.55 14.82
C THR A 102 1.12 -2.41 14.00
N TRP A 103 0.34 -1.83 13.13
CA TRP A 103 0.76 -0.69 12.30
C TRP A 103 1.19 0.51 13.14
N GLU A 104 0.51 0.72 14.26
CA GLU A 104 0.71 1.84 15.17
C GLU A 104 1.93 1.62 16.06
N ASN A 105 2.38 0.37 16.21
CA ASN A 105 3.49 0.02 17.10
C ASN A 105 4.81 -0.32 16.39
N MET A 106 4.82 -0.49 15.07
CA MET A 106 6.03 -0.85 14.33
C MET A 106 6.49 0.29 13.44
N VAL A 107 7.79 0.63 13.50
CA VAL A 107 8.40 1.73 12.73
C VAL A 107 9.76 1.32 12.15
N VAL A 108 10.18 2.00 11.07
CA VAL A 108 11.56 1.88 10.60
C VAL A 108 12.48 2.64 11.54
N ALA A 109 13.53 1.97 12.01
CA ALA A 109 14.60 2.54 12.80
C ALA A 109 15.97 2.20 12.21
N CYS A 110 16.95 3.07 12.31
CA CYS A 110 18.32 2.66 12.05
C CYS A 110 18.88 1.86 13.25
N SER A 111 19.84 0.98 13.00
CA SER A 111 20.44 0.15 14.05
C SER A 111 20.92 0.96 15.28
N PRO A 112 21.60 2.12 15.14
CA PRO A 112 21.98 2.92 16.30
C PRO A 112 20.79 3.41 17.13
N CYS A 113 19.70 3.89 16.50
CA CYS A 113 18.52 4.33 17.23
C CYS A 113 17.78 3.17 17.89
N ASN A 114 17.69 2.03 17.21
CA ASN A 114 17.06 0.84 17.76
C ASN A 114 17.81 0.32 19.00
N VAL A 115 19.14 0.25 18.93
CA VAL A 115 19.99 -0.13 20.08
C VAL A 115 19.87 0.89 21.22
N LYS A 116 19.92 2.20 20.92
CA LYS A 116 19.77 3.27 21.92
C LYS A 116 18.43 3.20 22.64
N LYS A 117 17.35 2.92 21.92
CA LYS A 117 16.02 2.78 22.51
C LYS A 117 15.91 1.50 23.32
N GLY A 118 16.39 0.37 22.80
CA GLY A 118 16.33 -0.93 23.46
C GLY A 118 14.91 -1.29 23.92
N ASN A 119 14.80 -1.88 25.10
CA ASN A 119 13.53 -2.28 25.71
C ASN A 119 12.86 -1.17 26.55
N THR A 120 13.21 0.08 26.30
CA THR A 120 12.71 1.24 27.05
C THR A 120 11.52 1.87 26.31
N LEU A 121 10.54 2.36 27.05
CA LEU A 121 9.45 3.14 26.46
C LEU A 121 9.98 4.45 25.88
N LEU A 122 9.37 4.91 24.79
CA LEU A 122 9.84 6.09 24.07
C LEU A 122 9.94 7.34 24.96
N GLU A 123 8.97 7.52 25.85
CA GLU A 123 8.88 8.61 26.83
C GLU A 123 10.08 8.65 27.78
N GLN A 124 10.66 7.49 28.09
CA GLN A 124 11.81 7.35 29.01
C GLN A 124 13.16 7.58 28.30
N THR A 125 13.19 7.60 26.96
CA THR A 125 14.41 7.72 26.18
C THR A 125 14.74 9.14 25.74
N GLY A 126 13.78 10.07 25.88
CA GLY A 126 13.86 11.40 25.28
C GLY A 126 13.80 11.42 23.75
N MET A 127 13.64 10.24 23.11
CA MET A 127 13.51 10.14 21.65
C MET A 127 12.07 10.47 21.23
N LYS A 128 11.92 11.02 20.03
CA LYS A 128 10.62 11.35 19.45
C LYS A 128 10.48 10.71 18.08
N LEU A 129 9.27 10.31 17.75
CA LEU A 129 8.94 9.88 16.39
C LEU A 129 8.74 11.11 15.48
N LYS A 130 9.25 11.03 14.27
CA LYS A 130 9.03 12.06 13.24
C LYS A 130 7.58 12.12 12.79
N ARG A 131 6.92 10.97 12.75
CA ARG A 131 5.50 10.82 12.40
C ARG A 131 4.86 9.80 13.33
N VAL A 132 3.62 10.02 13.70
CA VAL A 132 2.81 9.02 14.40
C VAL A 132 2.52 7.87 13.42
N PRO A 133 2.92 6.63 13.73
CA PRO A 133 2.68 5.53 12.84
C PRO A 133 1.19 5.22 12.74
N LYS A 134 0.68 5.13 11.51
CA LYS A 134 -0.71 4.80 11.20
C LYS A 134 -0.75 3.57 10.31
N ALA A 135 -1.89 2.89 10.28
CA ALA A 135 -2.13 1.83 9.31
C ALA A 135 -1.96 2.36 7.89
N MET A 136 -1.39 1.52 7.02
CA MET A 136 -1.36 1.86 5.61
C MET A 136 -2.76 1.78 5.03
N GLU A 137 -3.06 2.71 4.14
CA GLU A 137 -4.22 2.61 3.27
C GLU A 137 -4.16 1.32 2.43
N ASN A 138 -5.24 1.01 1.74
CA ASN A 138 -5.34 -0.27 1.03
C ASN A 138 -4.23 -0.44 -0.03
N LYS A 139 -3.93 -1.71 -0.38
CA LYS A 139 -2.88 -2.06 -1.36
C LYS A 139 -3.06 -1.39 -2.72
N ILE A 140 -4.29 -1.11 -3.09
CA ILE A 140 -4.66 -0.54 -4.38
C ILE A 140 -4.29 0.94 -4.39
N THR A 141 -4.69 1.69 -3.37
CA THR A 141 -4.33 3.12 -3.19
C THR A 141 -2.82 3.31 -3.18
N LEU A 142 -2.09 2.45 -2.45
CA LEU A 142 -0.61 2.48 -2.46
C LEU A 142 -0.02 2.28 -3.85
N LYS A 143 -0.53 1.32 -4.61
CA LYS A 143 -0.03 1.04 -5.96
C LYS A 143 -0.40 2.17 -6.91
N LEU A 144 -1.59 2.76 -6.77
CA LEU A 144 -2.02 3.93 -7.52
C LEU A 144 -1.09 5.13 -7.24
N ASN A 145 -0.85 5.45 -5.96
CA ASN A 145 -0.02 6.59 -5.55
C ASN A 145 1.44 6.46 -6.01
N LYS A 146 1.98 5.23 -6.06
CA LYS A 146 3.34 4.95 -6.53
C LYS A 146 3.46 4.82 -8.05
N SER A 147 2.34 4.79 -8.76
CA SER A 147 2.33 4.60 -10.20
C SER A 147 2.61 5.90 -10.95
N ASN A 148 3.44 5.81 -12.00
CA ASN A 148 3.64 6.89 -12.96
C ASN A 148 2.58 6.88 -14.08
N VAL A 149 1.55 6.02 -13.99
CA VAL A 149 0.49 5.92 -14.99
C VAL A 149 -0.53 7.03 -14.77
N THR A 150 -0.50 8.03 -15.60
CA THR A 150 -1.35 9.22 -15.50
C THR A 150 -2.85 8.88 -15.50
N GLU A 151 -3.27 7.92 -16.33
CA GLU A 151 -4.66 7.47 -16.43
C GLU A 151 -5.24 6.94 -15.11
N TRP A 152 -4.40 6.41 -14.21
CA TRP A 152 -4.85 5.87 -12.93
C TRP A 152 -5.09 6.95 -11.87
N LYS A 153 -4.48 8.12 -12.03
CA LYS A 153 -4.58 9.23 -11.06
C LYS A 153 -6.01 9.77 -10.94
N SER A 154 -6.81 9.65 -12.00
CA SER A 154 -8.22 10.07 -11.99
C SER A 154 -9.11 9.23 -11.06
N TYR A 155 -8.60 8.10 -10.54
CA TYR A 155 -9.33 7.17 -9.67
C TYR A 155 -8.76 7.11 -8.24
N ILE A 156 -7.95 8.10 -7.86
CA ILE A 156 -7.45 8.28 -6.48
C ILE A 156 -8.40 9.29 -5.81
N TYR A 157 -9.16 8.83 -4.83
CA TYR A 157 -10.07 9.65 -4.03
C TYR A 157 -9.48 9.88 -2.65
#